data_0705606fb973308387b18d47d59bd8e4
#
_entry.id   0705606fb973308387b18d47d59bd8e4
#
_cell.length_a   1.000
_cell.length_b   1.000
_cell.length_c   1.000
_cell.angle_alpha   90.00
_cell.angle_beta   90.00
_cell.angle_gamma   90.00
#
_symmetry.space_group_name_H-M   'P 1'
#
loop_
_entity.id
_entity.type
_entity.pdbx_description
1 polymer ?
#
loop_
_entity_poly.entity_id
_entity_poly.type
_entity_poly.pdbx_seq_one_letter_code
_entity_poly.pdbx_strand_id
1 'polypeptide(L)'
;QNYRDILELVGEFSADEVAPYSREVDEQEAVIENGEVVIPARVGEIFERMKALELHGLCIPEELGGMNCPLMVYALTGELLARSEVSVMTHWAFHGGMAMAMLIFSIREGSTTYDRERGVITSTRFEEAIGEILRGEAWGCMDITEPDAGSDMARLKAFGEQDEDGNWFVTGEK
;
A
#
# COMPACT_ATOMS: atom_id res chain seq x y z
N GLN A 1 -20.24 9.23 3.82
CA GLN A 1 -19.07 9.56 4.68
C GLN A 1 -18.49 10.89 4.22
N ASN A 2 -18.19 11.80 5.15
CA ASN A 2 -17.65 13.10 4.80
C ASN A 2 -16.12 13.00 4.72
N TYR A 3 -15.52 13.30 3.57
CA TYR A 3 -14.05 13.27 3.38
C TYR A 3 -13.30 14.18 4.37
N ARG A 4 -13.97 15.22 4.87
CA ARG A 4 -13.42 16.06 5.95
C ARG A 4 -13.22 15.25 7.24
N ASP A 5 -14.21 14.44 7.62
CA ASP A 5 -14.14 13.63 8.85
C ASP A 5 -13.00 12.63 8.79
N ILE A 6 -12.73 12.06 7.60
CA ILE A 6 -11.57 11.17 7.37
C ILE A 6 -10.26 11.95 7.57
N LEU A 7 -10.13 13.12 6.97
CA LEU A 7 -8.92 13.93 7.09
C LEU A 7 -8.71 14.49 8.51
N GLU A 8 -9.77 14.82 9.22
CA GLU A 8 -9.72 15.18 10.63
C GLU A 8 -9.24 14.00 11.49
N LEU A 9 -9.81 12.80 11.28
CA LEU A 9 -9.37 11.56 11.95
C LEU A 9 -7.90 11.27 11.70
N VAL A 10 -7.44 11.36 10.44
CA VAL A 10 -6.02 11.15 10.08
C VAL A 10 -5.14 12.22 10.69
N GLY A 11 -5.61 13.48 10.74
CA GLY A 11 -4.89 14.58 11.37
C GLY A 11 -4.68 14.37 12.87
N GLU A 12 -5.74 13.96 13.59
CA GLU A 12 -5.68 13.61 15.01
C GLU A 12 -4.74 12.41 15.25
N PHE A 13 -4.94 11.33 14.50
CA PHE A 13 -4.04 10.17 14.56
C PHE A 13 -2.58 10.54 14.33
N SER A 14 -2.30 11.34 13.28
CA SER A 14 -0.95 11.81 12.96
C SER A 14 -0.34 12.65 14.08
N ALA A 15 -1.12 13.55 14.67
CA ALA A 15 -0.64 14.47 15.71
C ALA A 15 -0.45 13.78 17.06
N ASP A 16 -1.35 12.88 17.42
CA ASP A 16 -1.43 12.34 18.78
C ASP A 16 -0.77 10.95 18.92
N GLU A 17 -0.79 10.14 17.85
CA GLU A 17 -0.32 8.76 17.91
C GLU A 17 0.92 8.50 17.06
N VAL A 18 1.33 9.40 16.14
CA VAL A 18 2.53 9.24 15.31
C VAL A 18 3.61 10.28 15.65
N ALA A 19 3.30 11.58 15.55
CA ALA A 19 4.28 12.64 15.73
C ALA A 19 5.04 12.62 17.06
N PRO A 20 4.42 12.28 18.22
CA PRO A 20 5.13 12.24 19.50
C PRO A 20 6.24 11.17 19.53
N TYR A 21 6.16 10.18 18.67
CA TYR A 21 7.08 9.04 18.60
C TYR A 21 8.03 9.09 17.40
N SER A 22 8.00 10.14 16.58
CA SER A 22 8.82 10.26 15.36
C SER A 22 10.30 10.05 15.62
N ARG A 23 10.81 10.60 16.71
CA ARG A 23 12.21 10.41 17.11
C ARG A 23 12.52 8.96 17.49
N GLU A 24 11.64 8.32 18.24
CA GLU A 24 11.79 6.89 18.62
C GLU A 24 11.81 6.00 17.39
N VAL A 25 10.90 6.26 16.44
CA VAL A 25 10.80 5.53 15.17
C VAL A 25 12.07 5.71 14.31
N ASP A 26 12.61 6.92 14.25
CA ASP A 26 13.82 7.26 13.49
C ASP A 26 15.09 6.64 14.10
N GLU A 27 15.20 6.62 15.43
CA GLU A 27 16.35 6.08 16.14
C GLU A 27 16.39 4.54 16.22
N GLN A 28 15.27 3.87 16.03
CA GLN A 28 15.16 2.40 16.07
C GLN A 28 15.18 1.81 14.66
N GLU A 29 16.14 0.94 14.40
CA GLU A 29 16.27 0.26 13.12
C GLU A 29 15.55 -1.10 13.14
N ALA A 30 15.01 -1.50 11.98
CA ALA A 30 14.57 -2.88 11.79
C ALA A 30 15.79 -3.81 11.76
N VAL A 31 15.67 -4.96 12.38
CA VAL A 31 16.74 -5.96 12.45
C VAL A 31 16.31 -7.27 11.80
N ILE A 32 17.30 -8.11 11.43
CA ILE A 32 17.02 -9.45 10.94
C ILE A 32 17.33 -10.44 12.07
N GLU A 33 16.31 -11.17 12.51
CA GLU A 33 16.45 -12.24 13.51
C GLU A 33 15.94 -13.57 12.92
N ASN A 34 16.77 -14.59 12.93
CA ASN A 34 16.44 -15.92 12.39
C ASN A 34 15.94 -15.92 10.93
N GLY A 35 16.39 -14.95 10.13
CA GLY A 35 15.97 -14.78 8.72
C GLY A 35 14.68 -14.00 8.51
N GLU A 36 14.07 -13.50 9.58
CA GLU A 36 12.85 -12.68 9.56
C GLU A 36 13.17 -11.22 9.90
N VAL A 37 12.43 -10.29 9.30
CA VAL A 37 12.55 -8.87 9.63
C VAL A 37 11.72 -8.56 10.88
N VAL A 38 12.40 -8.07 11.91
CA VAL A 38 11.76 -7.58 13.14
C VAL A 38 11.73 -6.07 13.09
N ILE A 39 10.52 -5.51 12.99
CA ILE A 39 10.30 -4.07 13.04
C ILE A 39 10.29 -3.56 14.48
N PRO A 40 10.64 -2.28 14.74
CA PRO A 40 10.53 -1.68 16.06
C PRO A 40 9.11 -1.80 16.63
N ALA A 41 9.01 -2.06 17.93
CA ALA A 41 7.71 -2.27 18.58
C ALA A 41 6.76 -1.09 18.38
N ARG A 42 7.26 0.15 18.47
CA ARG A 42 6.47 1.37 18.26
C ARG A 42 5.90 1.45 16.84
N VAL A 43 6.68 1.08 15.84
CA VAL A 43 6.23 1.02 14.44
C VAL A 43 5.08 0.02 14.30
N GLY A 44 5.21 -1.16 14.92
CA GLY A 44 4.16 -2.17 14.96
C GLY A 44 2.86 -1.65 15.59
N GLU A 45 2.95 -0.93 16.73
CA GLU A 45 1.78 -0.33 17.39
C GLU A 45 1.08 0.71 16.49
N ILE A 46 1.84 1.57 15.81
CA ILE A 46 1.30 2.55 14.86
C ILE A 46 0.56 1.83 13.72
N PHE A 47 1.11 0.75 13.17
CA PHE A 47 0.44 0.01 12.10
C PHE A 47 -0.82 -0.72 12.55
N GLU A 48 -0.85 -1.29 13.75
CA GLU A 48 -2.08 -1.85 14.29
C GLU A 48 -3.17 -0.79 14.47
N ARG A 49 -2.80 0.45 14.82
CA ARG A 49 -3.76 1.56 14.85
C ARG A 49 -4.23 1.97 13.47
N MET A 50 -3.36 2.06 12.48
CA MET A 50 -3.73 2.34 11.08
C MET A 50 -4.69 1.29 10.54
N LYS A 51 -4.44 0.02 10.85
CA LYS A 51 -5.31 -1.11 10.54
C LYS A 51 -6.69 -0.96 11.19
N ALA A 52 -6.73 -0.66 12.49
CA ALA A 52 -7.98 -0.44 13.22
C ALA A 52 -8.79 0.76 12.70
N LEU A 53 -8.14 1.74 12.07
CA LEU A 53 -8.75 2.89 11.41
C LEU A 53 -9.06 2.64 9.92
N GLU A 54 -8.80 1.43 9.41
CA GLU A 54 -9.05 1.01 8.02
C GLU A 54 -8.34 1.89 6.96
N LEU A 55 -7.22 2.54 7.32
CA LEU A 55 -6.55 3.52 6.45
C LEU A 55 -5.90 2.90 5.21
N HIS A 56 -5.70 1.58 5.15
CA HIS A 56 -5.09 0.90 4.01
C HIS A 56 -6.00 0.87 2.77
N GLY A 57 -7.31 0.95 2.97
CA GLY A 57 -8.32 0.82 1.93
C GLY A 57 -8.90 2.13 1.40
N LEU A 58 -8.31 3.31 1.68
CA LEU A 58 -8.92 4.60 1.37
C LEU A 58 -9.44 4.74 -0.07
N CYS A 59 -8.66 4.35 -1.08
CA CYS A 59 -9.02 4.50 -2.50
C CYS A 59 -9.51 3.21 -3.16
N ILE A 60 -9.63 2.14 -2.41
CA ILE A 60 -10.16 0.88 -2.93
C ILE A 60 -11.70 0.94 -2.93
N PRO A 61 -12.38 0.40 -3.96
CA PRO A 61 -13.83 0.33 -4.02
C PRO A 61 -14.45 -0.38 -2.80
N GLU A 62 -15.65 0.07 -2.41
CA GLU A 62 -16.38 -0.48 -1.26
C GLU A 62 -16.67 -1.97 -1.42
N GLU A 63 -16.97 -2.44 -2.63
CA GLU A 63 -17.22 -3.84 -2.94
C GLU A 63 -16.00 -4.75 -2.76
N LEU A 64 -14.80 -4.17 -2.68
CA LEU A 64 -13.54 -4.86 -2.35
C LEU A 64 -13.09 -4.59 -0.90
N GLY A 65 -13.94 -3.99 -0.08
CA GLY A 65 -13.68 -3.71 1.32
C GLY A 65 -12.98 -2.36 1.58
N GLY A 66 -12.88 -1.47 0.59
CA GLY A 66 -12.28 -0.14 0.74
C GLY A 66 -13.29 0.95 1.06
N MET A 67 -12.82 2.19 1.13
CA MET A 67 -13.63 3.37 1.43
C MET A 67 -14.05 4.17 0.19
N ASN A 68 -13.59 3.78 -0.99
CA ASN A 68 -13.87 4.45 -2.28
C ASN A 68 -13.61 5.97 -2.25
N CYS A 69 -12.59 6.40 -1.51
CA CYS A 69 -12.22 7.82 -1.45
C CYS A 69 -11.55 8.28 -2.75
N PRO A 70 -11.76 9.55 -3.15
CA PRO A 70 -11.00 10.15 -4.24
C PRO A 70 -9.49 10.14 -3.94
N LEU A 71 -8.67 10.02 -4.98
CA LEU A 71 -7.20 10.03 -4.88
C LEU A 71 -6.67 11.30 -4.17
N MET A 72 -7.42 12.41 -4.20
CA MET A 72 -7.08 13.62 -3.45
C MET A 72 -7.07 13.38 -1.94
N VAL A 73 -8.00 12.59 -1.40
CA VAL A 73 -8.02 12.25 0.03
C VAL A 73 -6.79 11.42 0.40
N TYR A 74 -6.41 10.47 -0.47
CA TYR A 74 -5.18 9.71 -0.31
C TYR A 74 -3.93 10.61 -0.29
N ALA A 75 -3.81 11.55 -1.23
CA ALA A 75 -2.69 12.48 -1.29
C ALA A 75 -2.59 13.36 -0.03
N LEU A 76 -3.72 13.89 0.45
CA LEU A 76 -3.76 14.69 1.67
C LEU A 76 -3.45 13.86 2.94
N THR A 77 -3.92 12.61 3.00
CA THR A 77 -3.55 11.67 4.05
C THR A 77 -2.05 11.42 4.07
N GLY A 78 -1.45 11.19 2.89
CA GLY A 78 0.00 11.05 2.76
C GLY A 78 0.76 12.29 3.25
N GLU A 79 0.28 13.50 2.98
CA GLU A 79 0.90 14.74 3.49
C GLU A 79 0.83 14.82 5.02
N LEU A 80 -0.31 14.51 5.61
CA LEU A 80 -0.49 14.53 7.07
C LEU A 80 0.44 13.53 7.76
N LEU A 81 0.50 12.30 7.28
CA LEU A 81 1.39 11.25 7.80
C LEU A 81 2.87 11.62 7.61
N ALA A 82 3.27 12.13 6.43
CA ALA A 82 4.65 12.51 6.15
C ALA A 82 5.16 13.65 7.04
N ARG A 83 4.28 14.55 7.47
CA ARG A 83 4.61 15.62 8.43
C ARG A 83 4.85 15.10 9.84
N SER A 84 4.27 13.96 10.16
CA SER A 84 4.41 13.33 11.48
C SER A 84 5.62 12.40 11.51
N GLU A 85 5.73 11.49 10.53
CA GLU A 85 6.85 10.57 10.38
C GLU A 85 6.85 9.99 8.95
N VAL A 86 7.95 10.18 8.21
CA VAL A 86 8.01 9.88 6.78
C VAL A 86 8.09 8.38 6.47
N SER A 87 8.69 7.57 7.34
CA SER A 87 8.76 6.11 7.13
C SER A 87 7.40 5.46 7.33
N VAL A 88 6.61 5.93 8.29
CA VAL A 88 5.22 5.51 8.50
C VAL A 88 4.37 5.86 7.28
N MET A 89 4.52 7.08 6.74
CA MET A 89 3.82 7.47 5.51
C MET A 89 4.21 6.57 4.34
N THR A 90 5.50 6.33 4.14
CA THR A 90 6.00 5.50 3.04
C THR A 90 5.42 4.09 3.11
N HIS A 91 5.40 3.50 4.29
CA HIS A 91 4.82 2.18 4.53
C HIS A 91 3.32 2.14 4.18
N TRP A 92 2.56 3.07 4.74
CA TRP A 92 1.14 3.20 4.44
C TRP A 92 0.89 3.39 2.94
N ALA A 93 1.67 4.25 2.28
CA ALA A 93 1.51 4.54 0.85
C ALA A 93 1.77 3.31 -0.02
N PHE A 94 2.77 2.49 0.31
CA PHE A 94 3.02 1.26 -0.44
C PHE A 94 1.91 0.23 -0.26
N HIS A 95 1.29 0.12 0.90
CA HIS A 95 0.16 -0.78 1.11
C HIS A 95 -1.01 -0.46 0.19
N GLY A 96 -1.61 0.71 0.35
CA GLY A 96 -2.71 1.16 -0.48
C GLY A 96 -2.33 1.26 -1.96
N GLY A 97 -1.09 1.70 -2.25
CA GLY A 97 -0.55 1.80 -3.59
C GLY A 97 -0.48 0.46 -4.31
N MET A 98 -0.05 -0.62 -3.64
CA MET A 98 0.00 -1.96 -4.23
C MET A 98 -1.39 -2.53 -4.50
N ALA A 99 -2.34 -2.36 -3.57
CA ALA A 99 -3.72 -2.77 -3.79
C ALA A 99 -4.35 -2.04 -5.00
N MET A 100 -4.12 -0.72 -5.12
CA MET A 100 -4.54 0.04 -6.29
C MET A 100 -3.86 -0.42 -7.58
N ALA A 101 -2.56 -0.71 -7.55
CA ALA A 101 -1.82 -1.19 -8.72
C ALA A 101 -2.38 -2.55 -9.19
N MET A 102 -2.58 -3.51 -8.28
CA MET A 102 -3.20 -4.79 -8.60
C MET A 102 -4.56 -4.62 -9.26
N LEU A 103 -5.41 -3.74 -8.72
CA LEU A 103 -6.72 -3.46 -9.30
C LEU A 103 -6.62 -2.81 -10.68
N ILE A 104 -5.78 -1.80 -10.86
CA ILE A 104 -5.60 -1.11 -12.14
C ILE A 104 -5.10 -2.09 -13.22
N PHE A 105 -4.11 -2.92 -12.89
CA PHE A 105 -3.57 -3.89 -13.84
C PHE A 105 -4.58 -4.97 -14.19
N SER A 106 -5.34 -5.50 -13.23
CA SER A 106 -6.39 -6.50 -13.48
C SER A 106 -7.53 -5.94 -14.35
N ILE A 107 -7.87 -4.67 -14.21
CA ILE A 107 -8.82 -3.98 -15.10
C ILE A 107 -8.24 -3.91 -16.52
N ARG A 108 -6.98 -3.51 -16.67
CA ARG A 108 -6.31 -3.37 -17.98
C ARG A 108 -6.14 -4.69 -18.72
N GLU A 109 -5.85 -5.76 -18.04
CA GLU A 109 -5.74 -7.11 -18.64
C GLU A 109 -7.09 -7.80 -18.86
N GLY A 110 -8.18 -7.26 -18.32
CA GLY A 110 -9.54 -7.79 -18.48
C GLY A 110 -9.88 -8.93 -17.52
N SER A 111 -9.11 -9.13 -16.44
CA SER A 111 -9.41 -10.12 -15.38
C SER A 111 -10.29 -9.56 -14.26
N THR A 112 -10.70 -8.30 -14.36
CA THR A 112 -11.71 -7.67 -13.50
C THR A 112 -13.03 -7.56 -14.25
N THR A 113 -14.12 -8.04 -13.65
CA THR A 113 -15.47 -7.92 -14.18
C THR A 113 -16.20 -6.73 -13.54
N TYR A 114 -17.05 -6.10 -14.33
CA TYR A 114 -17.72 -4.87 -13.94
C TYR A 114 -19.21 -4.91 -14.33
N ASP A 115 -20.09 -4.71 -13.36
CA ASP A 115 -21.51 -4.48 -13.61
C ASP A 115 -21.74 -3.03 -14.03
N ARG A 116 -21.99 -2.81 -15.32
CA ARG A 116 -22.15 -1.47 -15.90
C ARG A 116 -23.43 -0.77 -15.45
N GLU A 117 -24.48 -1.53 -15.11
CA GLU A 117 -25.75 -0.95 -14.69
C GLU A 117 -25.66 -0.43 -13.24
N ARG A 118 -24.99 -1.20 -12.38
CA ARG A 118 -24.78 -0.84 -10.98
C ARG A 118 -23.55 0.05 -10.76
N GLY A 119 -22.61 0.09 -11.70
CA GLY A 119 -21.37 0.83 -11.58
C GLY A 119 -20.38 0.24 -10.60
N VAL A 120 -20.38 -1.09 -10.40
CA VAL A 120 -19.58 -1.76 -9.37
C VAL A 120 -18.72 -2.89 -9.96
N ILE A 121 -17.57 -3.15 -9.33
CA ILE A 121 -16.74 -4.33 -9.61
C ILE A 121 -17.43 -5.55 -9.01
N THR A 122 -17.50 -6.64 -9.77
CA THR A 122 -18.14 -7.89 -9.35
C THR A 122 -17.15 -9.00 -9.06
N SER A 123 -15.96 -8.93 -9.63
CA SER A 123 -14.84 -9.81 -9.29
C SER A 123 -13.52 -9.25 -9.81
N THR A 124 -12.41 -9.63 -9.19
CA THR A 124 -11.06 -9.39 -9.67
C THR A 124 -10.17 -10.59 -9.30
N ARG A 125 -9.18 -10.91 -10.15
CA ARG A 125 -8.25 -12.02 -9.85
C ARG A 125 -7.38 -11.76 -8.61
N PHE A 126 -7.26 -10.51 -8.18
CA PHE A 126 -6.48 -10.12 -7.01
C PHE A 126 -7.32 -9.85 -5.75
N GLU A 127 -8.58 -10.29 -5.75
CA GLU A 127 -9.53 -10.02 -4.65
C GLU A 127 -8.96 -10.45 -3.29
N GLU A 128 -8.39 -11.65 -3.21
CA GLU A 128 -7.78 -12.17 -1.98
C GLU A 128 -6.59 -11.31 -1.53
N ALA A 129 -5.62 -11.06 -2.41
CA ALA A 129 -4.42 -10.27 -2.10
C ALA A 129 -4.75 -8.81 -1.73
N ILE A 130 -5.72 -8.19 -2.44
CA ILE A 130 -6.23 -6.86 -2.07
C ILE A 130 -6.85 -6.90 -0.67
N GLY A 131 -7.69 -7.91 -0.39
CA GLY A 131 -8.31 -8.08 0.92
C GLY A 131 -7.30 -8.25 2.05
N GLU A 132 -6.25 -9.04 1.86
CA GLU A 132 -5.17 -9.21 2.84
C GLU A 132 -4.43 -7.89 3.11
N ILE A 133 -4.13 -7.10 2.07
CA ILE A 133 -3.52 -5.77 2.21
C ILE A 133 -4.44 -4.83 3.01
N LEU A 134 -5.72 -4.79 2.68
CA LEU A 134 -6.67 -3.92 3.35
C LEU A 134 -6.85 -4.26 4.84
N ARG A 135 -6.80 -5.55 5.16
CA ARG A 135 -6.85 -6.02 6.56
C ARG A 135 -5.51 -5.90 7.28
N GLY A 136 -4.43 -5.44 6.60
CA GLY A 136 -3.09 -5.36 7.16
C GLY A 136 -2.48 -6.73 7.52
N GLU A 137 -2.87 -7.77 6.81
CA GLU A 137 -2.36 -9.14 6.94
C GLU A 137 -1.18 -9.40 6.00
N ALA A 138 -1.13 -8.67 4.89
CA ALA A 138 -0.05 -8.68 3.92
C ALA A 138 0.44 -7.26 3.64
N TRP A 139 1.72 -7.15 3.26
CA TRP A 139 2.36 -5.88 2.98
C TRP A 139 2.76 -5.79 1.53
N GLY A 140 2.55 -4.62 0.92
CA GLY A 140 3.00 -4.36 -0.43
C GLY A 140 4.39 -3.75 -0.44
N CYS A 141 5.24 -4.22 -1.36
CA CYS A 141 6.52 -3.59 -1.65
C CYS A 141 6.69 -3.38 -3.15
N MET A 142 7.60 -2.49 -3.53
CA MET A 142 7.91 -2.23 -4.93
C MET A 142 9.43 -2.05 -5.11
N ASP A 143 10.06 -3.01 -5.77
CA ASP A 143 11.49 -3.01 -6.04
C ASP A 143 11.74 -2.53 -7.47
N ILE A 144 12.15 -1.26 -7.63
CA ILE A 144 12.37 -0.65 -8.95
C ILE A 144 13.85 -0.59 -9.29
N THR A 145 14.68 -0.07 -8.39
CA THR A 145 16.09 0.23 -8.63
C THR A 145 16.89 -1.02 -9.04
N GLU A 146 17.69 -0.87 -10.08
CA GLU A 146 18.67 -1.86 -10.54
C GLU A 146 20.09 -1.27 -10.52
N PRO A 147 21.16 -2.06 -10.61
CA PRO A 147 22.54 -1.56 -10.54
C PRO A 147 22.84 -0.43 -11.52
N ASP A 148 22.24 -0.45 -12.72
CA ASP A 148 22.42 0.55 -13.77
C ASP A 148 21.23 1.50 -13.96
N ALA A 149 20.17 1.38 -13.15
CA ALA A 149 18.91 2.08 -13.34
C ALA A 149 18.35 2.58 -12.00
N GLY A 150 18.70 3.81 -11.64
CA GLY A 150 18.12 4.56 -10.52
C GLY A 150 17.06 5.53 -11.03
N SER A 151 17.37 6.83 -11.08
CA SER A 151 16.45 7.85 -11.61
C SER A 151 16.15 7.67 -13.11
N ASP A 152 17.07 7.09 -13.87
CA ASP A 152 16.85 6.71 -15.26
C ASP A 152 16.20 5.32 -15.35
N MET A 153 14.88 5.27 -15.12
CA MET A 153 14.09 4.04 -15.18
C MET A 153 14.01 3.43 -16.59
N ALA A 154 14.35 4.18 -17.65
CA ALA A 154 14.39 3.63 -19.01
C ALA A 154 15.51 2.58 -19.20
N ARG A 155 16.44 2.50 -18.26
CA ARG A 155 17.53 1.52 -18.25
C ARG A 155 17.25 0.22 -17.51
N LEU A 156 16.02 0.06 -16.98
CA LEU A 156 15.59 -1.19 -16.34
C LEU A 156 15.75 -2.37 -17.32
N LYS A 157 16.35 -3.45 -16.83
CA LYS A 157 16.65 -4.67 -17.61
C LYS A 157 15.90 -5.90 -17.11
N ALA A 158 15.37 -5.87 -15.88
CA ALA A 158 14.58 -6.98 -15.38
C ALA A 158 13.33 -7.17 -16.24
N PHE A 159 13.03 -8.41 -16.55
CA PHE A 159 11.88 -8.78 -17.37
C PHE A 159 11.21 -10.05 -16.85
N GLY A 160 9.95 -10.23 -17.24
CA GLY A 160 9.18 -11.43 -16.95
C GLY A 160 8.80 -12.16 -18.23
N GLU A 161 8.91 -13.48 -18.23
CA GLU A 161 8.48 -14.36 -19.30
C GLU A 161 7.46 -15.37 -18.75
N GLN A 162 6.48 -15.70 -19.59
CA GLN A 162 5.47 -16.70 -19.24
C GLN A 162 5.76 -18.00 -19.98
N ASP A 163 5.72 -19.14 -19.28
CA ASP A 163 5.83 -20.45 -19.91
C ASP A 163 4.50 -20.92 -20.55
N GLU A 164 4.51 -22.11 -21.16
CA GLU A 164 3.35 -22.70 -21.80
C GLU A 164 2.23 -23.07 -20.81
N ASP A 165 2.57 -23.25 -19.53
CA ASP A 165 1.63 -23.57 -18.46
C ASP A 165 1.04 -22.31 -17.77
N GLY A 166 1.49 -21.11 -18.18
CA GLY A 166 1.02 -19.84 -17.67
C GLY A 166 1.77 -19.33 -16.42
N ASN A 167 2.89 -19.97 -16.03
CA ASN A 167 3.72 -19.52 -14.92
C ASN A 167 4.64 -18.37 -15.36
N TRP A 168 4.83 -17.39 -14.50
CA TRP A 168 5.72 -16.27 -14.75
C TRP A 168 7.09 -16.47 -14.09
N PHE A 169 8.13 -16.28 -14.88
CA PHE A 169 9.52 -16.28 -14.45
C PHE A 169 10.09 -14.88 -14.56
N VAL A 170 10.66 -14.37 -13.48
CA VAL A 170 11.28 -13.04 -13.44
C VAL A 170 12.80 -13.20 -13.43
N THR A 171 13.47 -12.50 -14.35
CA THR A 171 14.92 -12.49 -14.48
C THR A 171 15.44 -11.07 -14.33
N GLY A 172 16.44 -10.86 -13.47
CA GLY A 172 17.08 -9.57 -13.25
C GLY A 172 17.66 -9.46 -11.86
N GLU A 173 18.19 -8.27 -11.55
CA GLU A 173 18.78 -7.90 -10.26
C GLU A 173 18.17 -6.59 -9.79
N LYS A 174 17.74 -6.56 -8.54
CA LYS A 174 17.16 -5.39 -7.88
C LYS A 174 18.00 -4.97 -6.69
#